data_3b69d83cf37b75b5793b7a9b06cd4d06
#
_entry.id   3b69d83cf37b75b5793b7a9b06cd4d06
#
_cell.length_a   1.000
_cell.length_b   1.000
_cell.length_c   1.000
_cell.angle_alpha   90.00
_cell.angle_beta   90.00
_cell.angle_gamma   90.00
#
_symmetry.space_group_name_H-M   'P 1'
#
loop_
_entity.id
_entity.type
_entity.pdbx_description
1 polymer ?
#
loop_
_entity_poly.entity_id
_entity_poly.type
_entity_poly.pdbx_seq_one_letter_code
_entity_poly.pdbx_strand_id
1 'polypeptide(L)'
;MEMSNDAFLVRLTQIYRYSPDNVQLGAVFLNHRAGAHRIIILTTQNKLNCEPKVGQQWEITKELNYAVRQQEVSPSVYVNVWRFMEPKLKCVMPDNGSGFVAFLSAEKKFRGIGKVKAQLLWDAFRSDIFTMLCEKPDTPYKHDKTITNFDAIKIVLIREEVVSDLYKGFESYRN
;
A
#
# COMPACT_ATOMS: atom_id res chain seq x y z
N MET A 1 -4.27 -11.95 -17.35
CA MET A 1 -4.59 -12.25 -16.37
C MET A 1 -5.52 -11.50 -15.63
N GLU A 2 -6.44 -11.95 -15.25
CA GLU A 2 -7.46 -11.31 -14.75
C GLU A 2 -7.56 -11.31 -13.32
N MET A 3 -6.58 -11.21 -12.60
CA MET A 3 -6.64 -11.30 -11.26
C MET A 3 -7.45 -10.31 -10.62
N SER A 4 -7.62 -9.19 -11.20
CA SER A 4 -8.41 -8.16 -10.58
C SER A 4 -9.86 -8.54 -10.40
N ASN A 5 -10.35 -9.54 -11.11
CA ASN A 5 -11.72 -9.96 -10.94
C ASN A 5 -11.94 -10.77 -9.67
N ASP A 6 -10.88 -11.25 -9.06
CA ASP A 6 -10.98 -12.07 -7.88
C ASP A 6 -10.60 -11.34 -6.60
N ALA A 7 -10.42 -10.05 -6.66
CA ALA A 7 -9.99 -9.29 -5.50
C ALA A 7 -10.58 -7.89 -5.50
N PHE A 8 -10.77 -7.36 -4.30
CA PHE A 8 -11.10 -5.95 -4.12
C PHE A 8 -9.81 -5.21 -3.82
N LEU A 9 -9.60 -4.08 -4.48
CA LEU A 9 -8.48 -3.20 -4.18
C LEU A 9 -9.02 -2.06 -3.34
N VAL A 10 -8.43 -1.84 -2.17
CA VAL A 10 -8.88 -0.83 -1.22
C VAL A 10 -7.73 0.05 -0.76
N ARG A 11 -8.05 1.24 -0.28
CA ARG A 11 -7.08 2.13 0.35
C ARG A 11 -7.49 2.33 1.79
N LEU A 12 -6.55 2.17 2.73
CA LEU A 12 -6.84 2.38 4.13
C LEU A 12 -7.05 3.86 4.41
N THR A 13 -8.12 4.17 5.12
CA THR A 13 -8.44 5.54 5.49
C THR A 13 -8.35 5.75 6.99
N GLN A 14 -8.43 4.68 7.79
CA GLN A 14 -8.40 4.81 9.22
C GLN A 14 -7.95 3.53 9.89
N ILE A 15 -7.22 3.64 10.99
CA ILE A 15 -6.84 2.51 11.81
C ILE A 15 -7.57 2.70 13.14
N TYR A 16 -8.61 1.91 13.35
CA TYR A 16 -9.41 2.01 14.57
C TYR A 16 -8.75 1.30 15.75
N ARG A 17 -8.09 0.19 15.48
CA ARG A 17 -7.42 -0.58 16.51
C ARG A 17 -6.31 -1.42 15.89
N TYR A 18 -5.19 -1.53 16.59
CA TYR A 18 -4.10 -2.38 16.15
C TYR A 18 -3.48 -3.07 17.36
N SER A 19 -3.93 -4.27 17.67
CA SER A 19 -3.37 -5.07 18.76
C SER A 19 -3.24 -6.51 18.25
N PRO A 20 -2.46 -7.36 18.92
CA PRO A 20 -2.17 -8.71 18.39
C PRO A 20 -3.40 -9.52 17.98
N ASP A 21 -4.44 -9.47 18.79
CA ASP A 21 -5.62 -10.27 18.53
C ASP A 21 -6.79 -9.48 17.93
N ASN A 22 -6.62 -8.20 17.71
CA ASN A 22 -7.74 -7.38 17.26
C ASN A 22 -7.23 -6.20 16.45
N VAL A 23 -7.38 -6.30 15.14
CA VAL A 23 -7.04 -5.23 14.21
C VAL A 23 -8.33 -4.79 13.54
N GLN A 24 -8.62 -3.49 13.58
CA GLN A 24 -9.82 -2.93 12.97
C GLN A 24 -9.41 -1.78 12.07
N LEU A 25 -9.69 -1.92 10.78
CA LEU A 25 -9.26 -0.96 9.77
C LEU A 25 -10.45 -0.41 9.02
N GLY A 26 -10.37 0.86 8.66
CA GLY A 26 -11.33 1.50 7.76
C GLY A 26 -10.70 1.70 6.41
N ALA A 27 -11.48 1.54 5.34
CA ALA A 27 -10.96 1.63 3.98
C ALA A 27 -12.04 2.06 3.01
N VAL A 28 -11.63 2.38 1.78
CA VAL A 28 -12.55 2.67 0.68
C VAL A 28 -12.13 1.83 -0.51
N PHE A 29 -13.10 1.50 -1.37
CA PHE A 29 -12.80 0.75 -2.59
C PHE A 29 -12.10 1.64 -3.61
N LEU A 30 -11.14 1.08 -4.32
CA LEU A 30 -10.46 1.73 -5.41
C LEU A 30 -10.92 1.22 -6.76
N ASN A 31 -11.29 -0.06 -6.84
CA ASN A 31 -11.68 -0.67 -8.11
C ASN A 31 -13.14 -1.10 -8.15
N HIS A 32 -13.93 -0.72 -7.17
CA HIS A 32 -15.33 -1.05 -7.14
C HIS A 32 -16.13 0.21 -7.42
N ARG A 33 -17.09 0.12 -8.33
CA ARG A 33 -17.82 1.27 -8.69
C ARG A 33 -18.73 1.67 -7.58
N ALA A 34 -18.63 2.90 -7.17
CA ALA A 34 -19.10 3.16 -5.97
C ALA A 34 -20.38 3.66 -5.71
N GLY A 35 -20.86 4.12 -5.02
CA GLY A 35 -21.74 4.79 -4.25
C GLY A 35 -21.09 5.13 -2.96
N ALA A 36 -21.79 5.48 -1.95
CA ALA A 36 -21.22 5.77 -0.66
C ALA A 36 -21.02 4.46 0.07
N HIS A 37 -19.79 3.98 0.05
CA HIS A 37 -19.43 2.74 0.69
C HIS A 37 -18.35 2.96 1.73
N ARG A 38 -18.46 2.26 2.84
CA ARG A 38 -17.41 2.20 3.85
C ARG A 38 -17.00 0.75 4.00
N ILE A 39 -15.74 0.53 4.27
CA ILE A 39 -15.22 -0.82 4.48
C ILE A 39 -14.64 -0.88 5.87
N ILE A 40 -15.02 -1.91 6.62
CA ILE A 40 -14.45 -2.23 7.93
C ILE A 40 -13.79 -3.60 7.79
N ILE A 41 -12.53 -3.69 8.14
CA ILE A 41 -11.79 -4.95 8.10
C ILE A 41 -11.46 -5.34 9.53
N LEU A 42 -11.87 -6.54 9.92
CA LEU A 42 -11.62 -7.06 11.26
C LEU A 42 -10.72 -8.28 11.12
N THR A 43 -9.56 -8.22 11.73
CA THR A 43 -8.58 -9.29 11.58
C THR A 43 -7.61 -9.33 12.78
N THR A 44 -6.48 -10.02 12.63
CA THR A 44 -5.44 -10.09 13.65
C THR A 44 -4.10 -9.76 13.01
N GLN A 45 -3.11 -9.39 13.82
CA GLN A 45 -1.81 -8.96 13.28
C GLN A 45 -1.13 -10.04 12.47
N ASN A 46 -1.27 -11.30 12.86
CA ASN A 46 -0.56 -12.39 12.17
C ASN A 46 -1.09 -12.67 10.77
N LYS A 47 -2.22 -12.07 10.39
CA LYS A 47 -2.76 -12.24 9.04
C LYS A 47 -2.33 -11.13 8.10
N LEU A 48 -1.55 -10.19 8.60
CA LEU A 48 -1.11 -9.04 7.79
C LEU A 48 0.35 -9.24 7.35
N ASN A 49 0.67 -8.84 6.13
CA ASN A 49 2.03 -8.94 5.64
C ASN A 49 2.88 -7.71 6.01
N CYS A 50 2.26 -6.67 6.54
CA CYS A 50 3.00 -5.53 7.06
C CYS A 50 2.09 -4.74 8.00
N GLU A 51 2.66 -3.79 8.73
CA GLU A 51 1.87 -2.95 9.63
C GLU A 51 0.97 -2.02 8.83
N PRO A 52 -0.32 -1.97 9.13
CA PRO A 52 -1.23 -1.10 8.38
C PRO A 52 -0.98 0.38 8.67
N LYS A 53 -1.06 1.18 7.64
CA LYS A 53 -0.92 2.65 7.72
C LYS A 53 -1.95 3.28 6.80
N VAL A 54 -2.46 4.43 7.21
CA VAL A 54 -3.40 5.17 6.37
C VAL A 54 -2.71 5.54 5.05
N GLY A 55 -3.42 5.37 3.96
CA GLY A 55 -2.91 5.63 2.62
C GLY A 55 -2.42 4.42 1.88
N GLN A 56 -2.14 3.33 2.58
CA GLN A 56 -1.68 2.10 1.93
C GLN A 56 -2.80 1.49 1.10
N GLN A 57 -2.42 0.78 0.06
CA GLN A 57 -3.36 0.00 -0.74
C GLN A 57 -3.25 -1.46 -0.35
N TRP A 58 -4.40 -2.09 -0.22
CA TRP A 58 -4.50 -3.49 0.18
C TRP A 58 -5.42 -4.22 -0.78
N GLU A 59 -5.13 -5.49 -0.99
CA GLU A 59 -5.93 -6.35 -1.83
C GLU A 59 -6.67 -7.34 -0.94
N ILE A 60 -7.99 -7.42 -1.08
CA ILE A 60 -8.82 -8.36 -0.33
C ILE A 60 -9.36 -9.36 -1.33
N THR A 61 -9.07 -10.64 -1.11
CA THR A 61 -9.59 -11.69 -1.98
C THR A 61 -11.12 -11.73 -1.88
N LYS A 62 -11.79 -11.83 -3.01
CA LYS A 62 -13.25 -11.91 -3.03
C LYS A 62 -13.69 -13.27 -2.52
N GLU A 63 -13.95 -13.32 -1.23
CA GLU A 63 -14.48 -14.51 -0.61
C GLU A 63 -15.81 -14.16 0.02
N LEU A 64 -16.46 -15.14 0.56
CA LEU A 64 -17.82 -14.94 1.03
C LEU A 64 -17.94 -14.47 2.46
N ASN A 65 -16.82 -14.14 3.11
CA ASN A 65 -16.84 -13.77 4.52
C ASN A 65 -16.99 -12.27 4.71
N TYR A 66 -18.04 -11.72 4.16
CA TYR A 66 -18.36 -10.32 4.42
C TYR A 66 -19.86 -10.12 4.47
N ALA A 67 -20.26 -9.06 5.11
CA ALA A 67 -21.66 -8.65 5.20
C ALA A 67 -21.78 -7.20 4.80
N VAL A 68 -22.88 -6.83 4.14
CA VAL A 68 -23.13 -5.46 3.75
C VAL A 68 -24.40 -4.99 4.48
N ARG A 69 -24.29 -3.86 5.16
CA ARG A 69 -25.44 -3.27 5.87
C ARG A 69 -25.49 -1.78 5.58
N GLN A 70 -26.69 -1.22 5.56
CA GLN A 70 -26.84 0.21 5.47
C GLN A 70 -26.69 0.85 6.85
N GLN A 71 -26.05 2.00 6.88
CA GLN A 71 -25.88 2.76 8.10
C GLN A 71 -26.31 4.20 7.83
N GLU A 72 -27.17 4.75 8.69
CA GLU A 72 -27.55 6.14 8.57
C GLU A 72 -26.46 7.01 9.17
N VAL A 73 -25.92 7.92 8.37
CA VAL A 73 -24.82 8.80 8.81
C VAL A 73 -25.30 10.22 9.07
N SER A 74 -26.46 10.58 8.55
CA SER A 74 -27.16 11.82 8.88
C SER A 74 -28.60 11.61 8.47
N PRO A 75 -29.53 12.47 8.87
CA PRO A 75 -30.95 12.24 8.60
C PRO A 75 -31.20 11.95 7.13
N SER A 76 -31.78 10.80 6.85
CA SER A 76 -32.11 10.32 5.51
C SER A 76 -30.92 10.08 4.58
N VAL A 77 -29.70 10.07 5.12
CA VAL A 77 -28.51 9.78 4.32
C VAL A 77 -27.89 8.46 4.79
N TYR A 78 -27.80 7.48 3.89
CA TYR A 78 -27.33 6.15 4.22
C TYR A 78 -26.10 5.78 3.41
N VAL A 79 -25.19 5.01 4.01
CA VAL A 79 -24.04 4.44 3.31
C VAL A 79 -24.06 2.94 3.50
N ASN A 80 -23.52 2.21 2.56
CA ASN A 80 -23.33 0.77 2.69
C ASN A 80 -22.03 0.52 3.45
N VAL A 81 -22.11 -0.27 4.51
CA VAL A 81 -20.93 -0.66 5.30
C VAL A 81 -20.62 -2.13 4.98
N TRP A 82 -19.46 -2.37 4.44
CA TRP A 82 -18.98 -3.70 4.11
C TRP A 82 -18.05 -4.15 5.23
N ARG A 83 -18.43 -5.22 5.92
CA ARG A 83 -17.61 -5.75 7.01
C ARG A 83 -16.97 -7.05 6.57
N PHE A 84 -15.64 -7.07 6.55
CA PHE A 84 -14.87 -8.25 6.22
C PHE A 84 -14.33 -8.85 7.51
N MET A 85 -14.62 -10.13 7.77
CA MET A 85 -14.19 -10.83 8.96
C MET A 85 -13.04 -11.76 8.60
N GLU A 86 -11.85 -11.41 9.06
CA GLU A 86 -10.63 -12.18 8.83
C GLU A 86 -10.44 -12.54 7.35
N PRO A 87 -10.50 -11.57 6.46
CA PRO A 87 -10.37 -11.86 5.04
C PRO A 87 -8.92 -12.17 4.69
N LYS A 88 -8.71 -12.79 3.54
CA LYS A 88 -7.37 -12.91 2.99
C LYS A 88 -7.03 -11.57 2.36
N LEU A 89 -6.01 -10.92 2.89
CA LEU A 89 -5.63 -9.61 2.40
C LEU A 89 -4.13 -9.43 2.44
N LYS A 90 -3.62 -8.56 1.60
CA LYS A 90 -2.21 -8.21 1.60
C LYS A 90 -2.03 -6.78 1.15
N CYS A 91 -1.01 -6.13 1.70
CA CYS A 91 -0.63 -4.80 1.29
C CYS A 91 0.04 -4.88 -0.08
N VAL A 92 -0.37 -4.01 -0.99
CA VAL A 92 0.20 -3.98 -2.33
C VAL A 92 0.69 -2.57 -2.61
N MET A 93 1.69 -2.47 -3.48
CA MET A 93 2.21 -1.17 -3.85
C MET A 93 1.25 -0.47 -4.79
N PRO A 94 1.11 0.84 -4.68
CA PRO A 94 0.36 1.60 -5.66
C PRO A 94 1.03 1.46 -7.04
N ASP A 95 0.22 1.32 -8.09
CA ASP A 95 0.76 1.09 -9.43
C ASP A 95 0.72 2.34 -10.31
N ASN A 96 0.52 3.50 -9.74
CA ASN A 96 0.52 4.75 -10.49
C ASN A 96 1.35 5.80 -9.75
N GLY A 97 1.76 6.82 -10.50
CA GLY A 97 2.69 7.81 -9.97
C GLY A 97 2.16 8.59 -8.78
N SER A 98 0.92 9.05 -8.83
CA SER A 98 0.37 9.83 -7.73
C SER A 98 0.21 8.98 -6.47
N GLY A 99 -0.17 7.73 -6.61
CA GLY A 99 -0.28 6.81 -5.49
C GLY A 99 1.09 6.50 -4.87
N PHE A 100 2.10 6.30 -5.71
CA PHE A 100 3.46 6.05 -5.24
C PHE A 100 4.00 7.27 -4.46
N VAL A 101 3.85 8.46 -5.02
CA VAL A 101 4.32 9.69 -4.38
C VAL A 101 3.61 9.91 -3.05
N ALA A 102 2.29 9.73 -3.02
CA ALA A 102 1.51 9.88 -1.80
C ALA A 102 1.94 8.86 -0.74
N PHE A 103 2.17 7.62 -1.16
CA PHE A 103 2.58 6.56 -0.25
C PHE A 103 3.92 6.87 0.41
N LEU A 104 4.93 7.23 -0.39
CA LEU A 104 6.25 7.50 0.16
C LEU A 104 6.27 8.76 1.03
N SER A 105 5.56 9.79 0.61
CA SER A 105 5.63 11.06 1.34
C SER A 105 4.83 11.04 2.65
N ALA A 106 3.85 10.15 2.76
CA ALA A 106 3.03 10.05 3.97
C ALA A 106 3.59 9.07 5.01
N GLU A 107 4.46 8.14 4.60
CA GLU A 107 4.92 7.10 5.48
C GLU A 107 6.13 7.55 6.28
N LYS A 108 6.03 7.51 7.60
CA LYS A 108 7.10 8.00 8.47
C LYS A 108 8.40 7.22 8.36
N LYS A 109 8.32 5.96 7.99
CA LYS A 109 9.54 5.15 7.87
C LYS A 109 10.38 5.50 6.65
N PHE A 110 9.86 6.33 5.74
CA PHE A 110 10.64 6.80 4.60
C PHE A 110 11.12 8.22 4.89
N ARG A 111 11.89 8.38 5.94
CA ARG A 111 12.41 9.68 6.34
C ARG A 111 13.29 10.27 5.24
N GLY A 112 13.18 11.55 5.06
CA GLY A 112 13.95 12.25 4.04
C GLY A 112 13.35 12.13 2.64
N ILE A 113 12.24 11.42 2.49
CA ILE A 113 11.55 11.31 1.22
C ILE A 113 10.28 12.14 1.30
N GLY A 114 10.31 13.31 0.70
CA GLY A 114 9.11 14.13 0.56
C GLY A 114 8.55 13.93 -0.84
N LYS A 115 7.56 14.76 -1.19
CA LYS A 115 6.91 14.66 -2.49
C LYS A 115 7.89 14.85 -3.64
N VAL A 116 8.86 15.74 -3.50
CA VAL A 116 9.80 16.02 -4.57
C VAL A 116 10.67 14.81 -4.87
N LYS A 117 11.26 14.20 -3.83
CA LYS A 117 12.11 13.02 -4.03
C LYS A 117 11.31 11.81 -4.53
N ALA A 118 10.11 11.63 -4.02
CA ALA A 118 9.25 10.54 -4.48
C ALA A 118 8.90 10.73 -5.96
N GLN A 119 8.62 11.97 -6.37
CA GLN A 119 8.33 12.26 -7.76
C GLN A 119 9.56 12.02 -8.66
N LEU A 120 10.75 12.36 -8.19
CA LEU A 120 11.97 12.11 -8.94
C LEU A 120 12.18 10.62 -9.19
N LEU A 121 11.89 9.79 -8.17
CA LEU A 121 12.00 8.34 -8.33
C LEU A 121 11.01 7.82 -9.35
N TRP A 122 9.78 8.30 -9.28
CA TRP A 122 8.77 7.86 -10.24
C TRP A 122 9.12 8.31 -11.66
N ASP A 123 9.58 9.55 -11.81
CA ASP A 123 9.95 10.06 -13.13
C ASP A 123 11.12 9.31 -13.73
N ALA A 124 12.07 8.88 -12.90
CA ALA A 124 13.27 8.19 -13.38
C ALA A 124 13.01 6.73 -13.72
N PHE A 125 12.20 6.03 -12.93
CA PHE A 125 12.07 4.59 -13.03
C PHE A 125 10.67 4.10 -13.38
N ARG A 126 9.67 4.94 -13.21
CA ARG A 126 8.26 4.56 -13.41
C ARG A 126 7.95 3.30 -12.60
N SER A 127 7.21 2.37 -13.19
CA SER A 127 6.81 1.17 -12.47
C SER A 127 7.98 0.27 -12.09
N ASP A 128 9.12 0.41 -12.71
CA ASP A 128 10.31 -0.38 -12.34
C ASP A 128 10.74 -0.11 -10.90
N ILE A 129 10.42 1.06 -10.35
CA ILE A 129 10.81 1.38 -8.98
C ILE A 129 10.25 0.38 -7.97
N PHE A 130 9.07 -0.15 -8.20
CA PHE A 130 8.47 -1.13 -7.30
C PHE A 130 9.32 -2.40 -7.25
N THR A 131 9.71 -2.92 -8.41
CA THR A 131 10.55 -4.10 -8.48
C THR A 131 11.90 -3.84 -7.83
N MET A 132 12.50 -2.69 -8.13
CA MET A 132 13.81 -2.34 -7.59
C MET A 132 13.81 -2.26 -6.07
N LEU A 133 12.76 -1.71 -5.47
CA LEU A 133 12.68 -1.57 -4.02
C LEU A 133 12.30 -2.86 -3.33
N CYS A 134 11.61 -3.76 -4.02
CA CYS A 134 11.25 -5.04 -3.46
C CYS A 134 12.37 -6.09 -3.62
N GLU A 135 13.34 -5.85 -4.47
CA GLU A 135 14.52 -6.68 -4.58
C GLU A 135 15.58 -6.22 -3.58
N LYS A 136 16.61 -7.01 -3.38
CA LYS A 136 17.72 -6.60 -2.52
C LYS A 136 18.48 -5.45 -3.17
N PRO A 137 19.03 -4.54 -2.36
CA PRO A 137 19.72 -3.37 -2.93
C PRO A 137 20.92 -3.73 -3.82
N ASP A 138 21.57 -4.86 -3.59
CA ASP A 138 22.72 -5.27 -4.40
C ASP A 138 22.34 -6.04 -5.65
N THR A 139 21.06 -6.19 -5.96
CA THR A 139 20.62 -6.81 -7.20
C THR A 139 21.07 -5.94 -8.38
N PRO A 140 21.62 -6.53 -9.46
CA PRO A 140 22.02 -5.74 -10.62
C PRO A 140 20.85 -4.98 -11.24
N TYR A 141 21.10 -3.73 -11.62
CA TYR A 141 20.06 -2.91 -12.21
C TYR A 141 19.69 -3.47 -13.59
N LYS A 142 18.41 -3.56 -13.85
CA LYS A 142 17.87 -4.16 -15.05
C LYS A 142 18.40 -3.55 -16.35
N HIS A 143 18.54 -2.24 -16.39
CA HIS A 143 18.94 -1.52 -17.59
C HIS A 143 20.45 -1.26 -17.67
N ASP A 144 21.20 -1.55 -16.64
CA ASP A 144 22.65 -1.42 -16.63
C ASP A 144 23.20 -2.33 -15.55
N LYS A 145 23.56 -3.54 -15.93
CA LYS A 145 23.97 -4.55 -14.96
C LYS A 145 25.37 -4.34 -14.38
N THR A 146 26.05 -3.26 -14.77
CA THR A 146 27.32 -2.91 -14.15
C THR A 146 27.13 -2.19 -12.83
N ILE A 147 25.91 -1.75 -12.50
CA ILE A 147 25.61 -1.11 -11.23
C ILE A 147 24.47 -1.86 -10.54
N THR A 148 24.29 -1.60 -9.27
CA THR A 148 23.20 -2.22 -8.51
C THR A 148 21.97 -1.32 -8.54
N ASN A 149 20.82 -1.87 -8.11
CA ASN A 149 19.62 -1.07 -7.93
C ASN A 149 19.87 0.06 -6.94
N PHE A 150 20.64 -0.22 -5.87
CA PHE A 150 21.00 0.81 -4.90
C PHE A 150 21.72 1.98 -5.58
N ASP A 151 22.72 1.66 -6.43
CA ASP A 151 23.48 2.69 -7.12
C ASP A 151 22.61 3.50 -8.09
N ALA A 152 21.71 2.83 -8.80
CA ALA A 152 20.82 3.51 -9.73
C ALA A 152 19.92 4.51 -9.00
N ILE A 153 19.37 4.13 -7.85
CA ILE A 153 18.53 5.02 -7.05
C ILE A 153 19.35 6.15 -6.43
N LYS A 154 20.59 5.84 -6.03
CA LYS A 154 21.45 6.84 -5.44
C LYS A 154 21.80 7.95 -6.44
N ILE A 155 21.93 7.63 -7.72
CA ILE A 155 22.16 8.64 -8.75
C ILE A 155 21.03 9.68 -8.75
N VAL A 156 19.80 9.24 -8.52
CA VAL A 156 18.63 10.12 -8.53
C VAL A 156 18.49 10.89 -7.21
N LEU A 157 18.66 10.21 -6.09
CA LEU A 157 18.45 10.83 -4.77
C LEU A 157 19.70 11.49 -4.21
N ILE A 158 20.88 11.12 -4.73
CA ILE A 158 22.16 11.68 -4.37
C ILE A 158 22.68 11.27 -2.99
N ARG A 159 21.84 11.19 -2.00
CA ARG A 159 22.26 10.92 -0.63
C ARG A 159 22.14 9.45 -0.30
N GLU A 160 23.25 8.83 0.04
CA GLU A 160 23.30 7.40 0.33
C GLU A 160 22.43 6.99 1.51
N GLU A 161 22.42 7.79 2.56
CA GLU A 161 21.62 7.46 3.73
C GLU A 161 20.13 7.47 3.44
N VAL A 162 19.68 8.30 2.52
CA VAL A 162 18.26 8.34 2.13
C VAL A 162 17.91 7.04 1.38
N VAL A 163 18.80 6.56 0.52
CA VAL A 163 18.57 5.30 -0.21
C VAL A 163 18.54 4.12 0.76
N SER A 164 19.45 4.11 1.74
CA SER A 164 19.48 3.06 2.76
C SER A 164 18.19 3.03 3.56
N ASP A 165 17.68 4.19 3.95
CA ASP A 165 16.43 4.29 4.71
C ASP A 165 15.25 3.83 3.85
N LEU A 166 15.28 4.12 2.56
CA LEU A 166 14.23 3.71 1.65
C LEU A 166 14.17 2.17 1.55
N TYR A 167 15.32 1.51 1.40
CA TYR A 167 15.37 0.06 1.36
C TYR A 167 14.95 -0.56 2.70
N LYS A 168 15.30 0.05 3.81
CA LYS A 168 14.86 -0.43 5.11
C LYS A 168 13.36 -0.35 5.24
N GLY A 169 12.76 0.74 4.78
CA GLY A 169 11.32 0.92 4.84
C GLY A 169 10.56 -0.08 3.99
N PHE A 170 11.17 -0.59 2.94
CA PHE A 170 10.53 -1.58 2.08
C PHE A 170 10.79 -3.03 2.50
N GLU A 171 11.52 -3.25 3.58
CA GLU A 171 11.85 -4.61 4.01
C GLU A 171 10.63 -5.49 4.21
N SER A 172 9.58 -4.96 4.80
CA SER A 172 8.38 -5.71 5.06
C SER A 172 7.58 -6.07 3.80
N TYR A 173 7.91 -5.44 2.67
CA TYR A 173 7.20 -5.70 1.42
C TYR A 173 7.95 -6.70 0.52
N ARG A 174 9.11 -7.16 0.94
CA ARG A 174 9.92 -8.05 0.09
C ARG A 174 9.55 -9.51 0.14
N ASN A 175 8.62 -9.89 0.89
CA ASN A 175 8.27 -11.31 0.96
C ASN A 175 7.36 -11.72 -0.19
#